data_5df0372d65ce2feac8f990338c5f2a6b
#
_entry.id   5df0372d65ce2feac8f990338c5f2a6b
#
_cell.length_a   1.000
_cell.length_b   1.000
_cell.length_c   1.000
_cell.angle_alpha   90.00
_cell.angle_beta   90.00
_cell.angle_gamma   90.00
#
_symmetry.space_group_name_H-M   'P 1'
#
loop_
_entity.id
_entity.type
_entity.pdbx_description
1 polymer ?
#
loop_
_entity_poly.entity_id
_entity_poly.type
_entity_poly.pdbx_seq_one_letter_code
_entity_poly.pdbx_strand_id
1 'polypeptide(L)'
;MTQIKIKRVYEDPKTVDGCRVLVDRLWPRGMKKERLKYDVWEKDISPSTELRKWFHEDPVEHWEGFSAMYRKELETSETARNFLTKIKPYKTVTLLYASKEPVRNHARILQQFLETHLGES
;
A
#
# COMPACT_ATOMS: atom_id res chain seq x y z
N MET A 1 -10.61 14.35 -8.26
CA MET A 1 -9.86 13.98 -7.08
C MET A 1 -9.82 12.46 -6.95
N THR A 2 -8.65 11.88 -6.68
CA THR A 2 -8.50 10.43 -6.59
C THR A 2 -8.87 9.92 -5.20
N GLN A 3 -9.74 8.93 -5.14
CA GLN A 3 -10.09 8.25 -3.90
C GLN A 3 -9.15 7.06 -3.71
N ILE A 4 -8.53 6.96 -2.52
CA ILE A 4 -7.61 5.86 -2.20
C ILE A 4 -8.30 4.91 -1.22
N LYS A 5 -8.43 3.66 -1.62
CA LYS A 5 -9.00 2.60 -0.79
C LYS A 5 -7.93 1.56 -0.47
N ILE A 6 -8.14 0.78 0.57
CA ILE A 6 -7.29 -0.39 0.85
C ILE A 6 -8.18 -1.63 0.91
N LYS A 7 -7.61 -2.77 0.52
CA LYS A 7 -8.36 -4.02 0.45
C LYS A 7 -7.39 -5.19 0.55
N ARG A 8 -7.79 -6.27 1.24
CA ARG A 8 -6.95 -7.47 1.28
C ARG A 8 -7.02 -8.17 -0.08
N VAL A 9 -5.89 -8.75 -0.49
CA VAL A 9 -5.81 -9.46 -1.78
C VAL A 9 -6.80 -10.64 -1.88
N TYR A 10 -7.26 -11.16 -0.72
CA TYR A 10 -8.17 -12.31 -0.67
C TYR A 10 -9.64 -11.94 -0.81
N GLU A 11 -9.98 -10.66 -0.79
CA GLU A 11 -11.34 -10.20 -0.99
C GLU A 11 -11.68 -10.15 -2.48
N ASP A 12 -12.94 -10.39 -2.81
CA ASP A 12 -13.37 -10.45 -4.21
C ASP A 12 -13.14 -9.11 -4.93
N PRO A 13 -12.61 -9.14 -6.16
CA PRO A 13 -12.46 -7.93 -6.96
C PRO A 13 -13.82 -7.37 -7.34
N LYS A 14 -13.93 -6.04 -7.34
CA LYS A 14 -15.16 -5.32 -7.70
C LYS A 14 -14.83 -4.17 -8.65
N THR A 15 -15.79 -3.84 -9.51
CA THR A 15 -15.64 -2.74 -10.47
C THR A 15 -15.33 -1.42 -9.76
N VAL A 16 -15.94 -1.21 -8.58
CA VAL A 16 -15.74 0.03 -7.80
C VAL A 16 -14.35 0.17 -7.23
N ASP A 17 -13.52 -0.89 -7.29
CA ASP A 17 -12.13 -0.81 -6.82
C ASP A 17 -11.29 0.12 -7.70
N GLY A 18 -11.68 0.37 -8.93
CA GLY A 18 -10.92 1.19 -9.85
C GLY A 18 -9.59 0.56 -10.21
N CYS A 19 -8.51 1.34 -10.19
CA CYS A 19 -7.17 0.83 -10.43
C CYS A 19 -6.71 0.03 -9.22
N ARG A 20 -6.42 -1.25 -9.43
CA ARG A 20 -6.02 -2.18 -8.36
C ARG A 20 -4.50 -2.31 -8.34
N VAL A 21 -3.88 -1.90 -7.24
CA VAL A 21 -2.42 -1.85 -7.11
C VAL A 21 -1.96 -2.74 -5.96
N LEU A 22 -1.17 -3.76 -6.27
CA LEU A 22 -0.55 -4.61 -5.24
C LEU A 22 0.65 -3.84 -4.66
N VAL A 23 0.65 -3.61 -3.35
CA VAL A 23 1.68 -2.81 -2.68
C VAL A 23 2.56 -3.61 -1.72
N ASP A 24 2.46 -4.94 -1.75
CA ASP A 24 3.36 -5.81 -1.01
C ASP A 24 4.63 -6.08 -1.81
N ARG A 25 5.75 -6.27 -1.11
CA ARG A 25 7.03 -6.57 -1.77
C ARG A 25 7.04 -7.97 -2.37
N LEU A 26 6.38 -8.93 -1.69
CA LEU A 26 6.35 -10.32 -2.12
C LEU A 26 4.95 -10.69 -2.62
N TRP A 27 4.90 -11.67 -3.53
CA TRP A 27 3.61 -12.19 -4.00
C TRP A 27 2.84 -12.82 -2.83
N PRO A 28 1.53 -12.57 -2.72
CA PRO A 28 0.72 -13.09 -1.61
C PRO A 28 0.76 -14.62 -1.54
N ARG A 29 1.00 -15.15 -0.34
CA ARG A 29 1.08 -16.59 -0.13
C ARG A 29 -0.24 -17.27 -0.47
N GLY A 30 -0.15 -18.37 -1.24
CA GLY A 30 -1.32 -19.14 -1.60
C GLY A 30 -2.20 -18.55 -2.70
N MET A 31 -1.84 -17.39 -3.22
CA MET A 31 -2.62 -16.72 -4.26
C MET A 31 -2.13 -17.11 -5.64
N LYS A 32 -3.01 -17.72 -6.45
CA LYS A 32 -2.69 -18.04 -7.85
C LYS A 32 -2.74 -16.78 -8.70
N LYS A 33 -1.85 -16.68 -9.69
CA LYS A 33 -1.79 -15.53 -10.58
C LYS A 33 -3.11 -15.26 -11.29
N GLU A 34 -3.83 -16.31 -11.66
CA GLU A 34 -5.12 -16.19 -12.35
C GLU A 34 -6.21 -15.63 -11.44
N ARG A 35 -6.06 -15.76 -10.14
CA ARG A 35 -7.07 -15.33 -9.16
C ARG A 35 -6.93 -13.89 -8.73
N LEU A 36 -5.70 -13.38 -8.64
CA LEU A 36 -5.48 -12.01 -8.20
C LEU A 36 -5.62 -11.06 -9.38
N LYS A 37 -6.69 -10.27 -9.36
CA LYS A 37 -6.89 -9.23 -10.35
C LYS A 37 -6.18 -7.97 -9.88
N TYR A 38 -5.15 -7.55 -10.61
CA TYR A 38 -4.44 -6.32 -10.32
C TYR A 38 -4.01 -5.64 -11.62
N ASP A 39 -3.90 -4.33 -11.56
CA ASP A 39 -3.46 -3.55 -12.73
C ASP A 39 -1.98 -3.22 -12.66
N VAL A 40 -1.48 -3.01 -11.44
CA VAL A 40 -0.08 -2.64 -11.20
C VAL A 40 0.43 -3.37 -9.96
N TRP A 41 1.70 -3.78 -9.97
CA TRP A 41 2.38 -4.29 -8.79
C TRP A 41 3.54 -3.34 -8.46
N GLU A 42 3.36 -2.49 -7.45
CA GLU A 42 4.37 -1.50 -7.02
C GLU A 42 5.13 -2.03 -5.81
N LYS A 43 5.95 -3.05 -6.00
CA LYS A 43 6.65 -3.70 -4.88
C LYS A 43 7.67 -2.78 -4.19
N ASP A 44 8.25 -1.83 -4.92
CA ASP A 44 9.25 -0.94 -4.34
C ASP A 44 8.67 0.18 -3.48
N ILE A 45 7.34 0.32 -3.43
CA ILE A 45 6.67 1.28 -2.56
C ILE A 45 6.45 0.71 -1.15
N SER A 46 6.68 -0.59 -0.96
CA SER A 46 6.56 -1.23 0.34
C SER A 46 7.69 -0.77 1.28
N PRO A 47 7.54 -0.93 2.61
CA PRO A 47 8.60 -0.55 3.55
C PRO A 47 9.91 -1.32 3.28
N SER A 48 11.03 -0.74 3.69
CA SER A 48 12.32 -1.41 3.57
C SER A 48 12.32 -2.75 4.32
N THR A 49 13.19 -3.65 3.91
CA THR A 49 13.28 -4.98 4.53
C THR A 49 13.62 -4.89 6.02
N GLU A 50 14.56 -4.01 6.38
CA GLU A 50 14.93 -3.80 7.78
C GLU A 50 13.77 -3.30 8.61
N LEU A 51 13.02 -2.35 8.09
CA LEU A 51 11.87 -1.78 8.79
C LEU A 51 10.76 -2.81 8.97
N ARG A 52 10.52 -3.64 7.94
CA ARG A 52 9.53 -4.70 8.02
C ARG A 52 9.89 -5.74 9.08
N LYS A 53 11.16 -6.15 9.12
CA LYS A 53 11.63 -7.13 10.12
C LYS A 53 11.46 -6.60 11.53
N TRP A 54 11.88 -5.35 11.76
CA TRP A 54 11.73 -4.72 13.07
C TRP A 54 10.26 -4.64 13.49
N PHE A 55 9.38 -4.24 12.58
CA PHE A 55 7.95 -4.15 12.86
C PHE A 55 7.37 -5.51 13.27
N HIS A 56 7.73 -6.58 12.55
CA HIS A 56 7.18 -7.91 12.80
C HIS A 56 7.69 -8.55 14.10
N GLU A 57 8.74 -8.02 14.72
CA GLU A 57 9.20 -8.50 16.01
C GLU A 57 8.16 -8.24 17.11
N ASP A 58 7.47 -7.10 17.05
CA ASP A 58 6.40 -6.76 17.99
C ASP A 58 5.47 -5.72 17.34
N PRO A 59 4.51 -6.15 16.53
CA PRO A 59 3.67 -5.21 15.77
C PRO A 59 2.88 -4.21 16.62
N VAL A 60 2.46 -4.61 17.81
CA VAL A 60 1.68 -3.72 18.68
C VAL A 60 2.58 -2.62 19.23
N GLU A 61 3.73 -3.00 19.79
CA GLU A 61 4.66 -2.06 20.41
C GLU A 61 5.33 -1.16 19.35
N HIS A 62 5.66 -1.72 18.20
CA HIS A 62 6.40 -1.02 17.16
C HIS A 62 5.53 -0.23 16.17
N TRP A 63 4.21 -0.28 16.31
CA TRP A 63 3.32 0.33 15.31
C TRP A 63 3.56 1.82 15.10
N GLU A 64 3.66 2.60 16.17
CA GLU A 64 3.84 4.04 16.05
C GLU A 64 5.19 4.39 15.44
N GLY A 65 6.27 3.72 15.87
CA GLY A 65 7.59 3.92 15.32
C GLY A 65 7.66 3.49 13.87
N PHE A 66 7.06 2.35 13.55
CA PHE A 66 6.98 1.86 12.18
C PHE A 66 6.26 2.87 11.28
N SER A 67 5.13 3.40 11.74
CA SER A 67 4.35 4.38 10.98
C SER A 67 5.18 5.62 10.65
N ALA A 68 5.89 6.16 11.66
CA ALA A 68 6.72 7.35 11.48
C ALA A 68 7.88 7.08 10.52
N MET A 69 8.55 5.95 10.68
CA MET A 69 9.70 5.59 9.83
C MET A 69 9.29 5.30 8.40
N TYR A 70 8.16 4.62 8.19
CA TYR A 70 7.68 4.33 6.84
C TYR A 70 7.28 5.62 6.13
N ARG A 71 6.57 6.54 6.82
CA ARG A 71 6.24 7.83 6.23
C ARG A 71 7.49 8.58 5.79
N LYS A 72 8.54 8.52 6.60
CA LYS A 72 9.81 9.16 6.26
C LYS A 72 10.44 8.52 5.03
N GLU A 73 10.39 7.19 4.92
CA GLU A 73 10.85 6.49 3.73
C GLU A 73 10.08 6.96 2.49
N LEU A 74 8.75 7.07 2.61
CA LEU A 74 7.90 7.50 1.51
C LEU A 74 8.21 8.94 1.07
N GLU A 75 8.45 9.83 2.01
CA GLU A 75 8.74 11.25 1.72
C GLU A 75 10.00 11.42 0.90
N THR A 76 10.98 10.53 1.04
CA THR A 76 12.23 10.60 0.30
C THR A 76 12.28 9.63 -0.87
N SER A 77 11.22 8.87 -1.10
CA SER A 77 11.18 7.83 -2.12
C SER A 77 10.83 8.39 -3.50
N GLU A 78 11.69 8.15 -4.48
CA GLU A 78 11.39 8.47 -5.87
C GLU A 78 10.23 7.63 -6.38
N THR A 79 10.17 6.36 -5.98
CA THR A 79 9.05 5.46 -6.33
C THR A 79 7.72 6.04 -5.88
N ALA A 80 7.64 6.58 -4.66
CA ALA A 80 6.42 7.17 -4.14
C ALA A 80 6.01 8.41 -4.93
N ARG A 81 6.97 9.27 -5.29
CA ARG A 81 6.71 10.46 -6.12
C ARG A 81 6.19 10.06 -7.50
N ASN A 82 6.82 9.09 -8.13
CA ASN A 82 6.39 8.61 -9.45
C ASN A 82 5.01 7.97 -9.38
N PHE A 83 4.73 7.25 -8.29
CA PHE A 83 3.44 6.61 -8.10
C PHE A 83 2.32 7.66 -7.94
N LEU A 84 2.57 8.74 -7.20
CA LEU A 84 1.60 9.83 -7.07
C LEU A 84 1.19 10.38 -8.44
N THR A 85 2.16 10.60 -9.32
CA THR A 85 1.90 11.07 -10.68
C THR A 85 1.10 10.04 -11.47
N LYS A 86 1.47 8.77 -11.34
CA LYS A 86 0.84 7.67 -12.06
C LYS A 86 -0.64 7.51 -11.73
N ILE A 87 -1.03 7.72 -10.47
CA ILE A 87 -2.40 7.48 -10.02
C ILE A 87 -3.33 8.68 -10.18
N LYS A 88 -2.80 9.88 -10.38
CA LYS A 88 -3.63 11.08 -10.52
C LYS A 88 -4.76 10.99 -11.55
N PRO A 89 -4.58 10.33 -12.71
CA PRO A 89 -5.66 10.23 -13.70
C PRO A 89 -6.82 9.34 -13.27
N TYR A 90 -6.62 8.48 -12.27
CA TYR A 90 -7.66 7.55 -11.85
C TYR A 90 -8.60 8.18 -10.83
N LYS A 91 -9.89 7.90 -10.98
CA LYS A 91 -10.91 8.36 -10.03
C LYS A 91 -10.79 7.60 -8.71
N THR A 92 -10.51 6.31 -8.78
CA THR A 92 -10.38 5.43 -7.61
C THR A 92 -9.16 4.52 -7.78
N VAL A 93 -8.39 4.39 -6.70
CA VAL A 93 -7.25 3.48 -6.63
C VAL A 93 -7.43 2.63 -5.38
N THR A 94 -7.33 1.31 -5.51
CA THR A 94 -7.41 0.40 -4.38
C THR A 94 -6.06 -0.26 -4.16
N LEU A 95 -5.48 -0.04 -2.99
CA LEU A 95 -4.20 -0.63 -2.59
C LEU A 95 -4.47 -2.02 -2.04
N LEU A 96 -3.83 -3.03 -2.63
CA LEU A 96 -4.03 -4.44 -2.24
C LEU A 96 -2.88 -4.89 -1.35
N TYR A 97 -3.22 -5.53 -0.24
CA TYR A 97 -2.23 -6.05 0.71
C TYR A 97 -2.66 -7.42 1.23
N ALA A 98 -1.69 -8.21 1.72
CA ALA A 98 -1.93 -9.58 2.17
C ALA A 98 -2.08 -9.72 3.69
N SER A 99 -1.58 -8.78 4.47
CA SER A 99 -1.63 -8.85 5.95
C SER A 99 -3.04 -9.12 6.46
N LYS A 100 -3.13 -9.93 7.52
CA LYS A 100 -4.40 -10.19 8.20
C LYS A 100 -4.84 -9.03 9.08
N GLU A 101 -3.93 -8.13 9.42
CA GLU A 101 -4.20 -7.00 10.31
C GLU A 101 -4.91 -5.88 9.55
N PRO A 102 -6.16 -5.54 9.88
CA PRO A 102 -6.91 -4.56 9.09
C PRO A 102 -6.52 -3.10 9.34
N VAL A 103 -5.87 -2.81 10.46
CA VAL A 103 -5.50 -1.44 10.83
C VAL A 103 -4.00 -1.23 10.84
N ARG A 104 -3.24 -2.09 11.54
CA ARG A 104 -1.79 -1.97 11.68
C ARG A 104 -1.07 -2.64 10.51
N ASN A 105 -1.24 -2.05 9.31
CA ASN A 105 -0.59 -2.56 8.10
C ASN A 105 -0.05 -1.39 7.29
N HIS A 106 0.96 -1.68 6.47
CA HIS A 106 1.64 -0.63 5.69
C HIS A 106 0.72 0.04 4.66
N ALA A 107 -0.27 -0.66 4.15
CA ALA A 107 -1.19 -0.09 3.16
C ALA A 107 -1.99 1.06 3.76
N ARG A 108 -2.32 1.00 5.05
CA ARG A 108 -3.02 2.07 5.75
C ARG A 108 -2.17 3.34 5.80
N ILE A 109 -0.89 3.19 6.11
CA ILE A 109 0.04 4.32 6.18
C ILE A 109 0.24 4.90 4.78
N LEU A 110 0.41 4.04 3.78
CA LEU A 110 0.54 4.48 2.39
C LEU A 110 -0.71 5.22 1.92
N GLN A 111 -1.90 4.72 2.27
CA GLN A 111 -3.17 5.39 1.95
C GLN A 111 -3.17 6.82 2.49
N GLN A 112 -2.82 6.99 3.76
CA GLN A 112 -2.79 8.30 4.41
C GLN A 112 -1.78 9.23 3.75
N PHE A 113 -0.60 8.71 3.43
CA PHE A 113 0.44 9.48 2.74
C PHE A 113 -0.05 9.96 1.37
N LEU A 114 -0.65 9.07 0.59
CA LEU A 114 -1.14 9.41 -0.75
C LEU A 114 -2.28 10.44 -0.68
N GLU A 115 -3.22 10.26 0.26
CA GLU A 115 -4.32 11.20 0.44
C GLU A 115 -3.82 12.60 0.79
N THR A 116 -2.83 12.68 1.68
CA THR A 116 -2.24 13.96 2.08
C THR A 116 -1.62 14.67 0.87
N HIS A 117 -0.81 13.96 0.10
CA HIS A 117 -0.11 14.56 -1.03
C HIS A 117 -1.02 14.87 -2.22
N LEU A 118 -2.06 14.08 -2.44
CA LEU A 118 -3.05 14.37 -3.49
C LEU A 118 -3.88 15.60 -3.12
N GLY A 119 -4.16 15.79 -1.83
CA GLY A 119 -4.91 16.96 -1.35
C GLY A 119 -4.15 18.27 -1.42
N GLU A 120 -2.82 18.20 -1.51
CA GLU A 120 -1.96 19.39 -1.58
C GLU A 120 -1.86 19.99 -2.98
N SER A 121 -2.31 19.29 -4.00
CA SER A 121 -2.16 19.72 -5.40
C SER A 121 -3.24 20.70 -5.87
#